data_27448cbf8e43aa33503eaf07c15656e8
#
_entry.id   27448cbf8e43aa33503eaf07c15656e8
#
_cell.length_a   1.000
_cell.length_b   1.000
_cell.length_c   1.000
_cell.angle_alpha   90.00
_cell.angle_beta   90.00
_cell.angle_gamma   90.00
#
_symmetry.space_group_name_H-M   'P 1'
#
loop_
_entity.id
_entity.type
_entity.pdbx_description
1 polymer ?
#
loop_
_entity_poly.entity_id
_entity_poly.type
_entity_poly.pdbx_seq_one_letter_code
_entity_poly.pdbx_strand_id
1 'polypeptide(L)'
;KNYDEALDDLISEINELKEATTLEDRKSELGDVYFSLINVSRYLEADPEIELKKSIQTFINRAKYVEKHINKESDINALWQEAKKNQIDS
;
A
#
# COMPACT_ATOMS: atom_id res chain seq x y z
N LYS A 1 -22.85 7.58 -6.36
CA LYS A 1 -21.46 7.79 -5.95
C LYS A 1 -20.51 7.62 -7.12
N ASN A 2 -19.40 8.32 -7.08
CA ASN A 2 -18.38 8.23 -8.11
C ASN A 2 -17.01 7.93 -7.46
N TYR A 3 -16.00 7.79 -8.29
CA TYR A 3 -14.64 7.49 -7.83
C TYR A 3 -14.12 8.50 -6.81
N ASP A 4 -14.28 9.80 -7.10
CA ASP A 4 -13.79 10.85 -6.20
C ASP A 4 -14.49 10.81 -4.85
N GLU A 5 -15.79 10.56 -4.84
CA GLU A 5 -16.55 10.43 -3.59
C GLU A 5 -16.11 9.19 -2.81
N ALA A 6 -15.81 8.08 -3.51
CA ALA A 6 -15.30 6.89 -2.85
C ALA A 6 -13.93 7.13 -2.22
N LEU A 7 -13.07 7.91 -2.87
CA LEU A 7 -11.78 8.32 -2.29
C LEU A 7 -11.98 9.21 -1.06
N ASP A 8 -12.93 10.13 -1.10
CA ASP A 8 -13.24 10.98 0.04
C ASP A 8 -13.72 10.16 1.23
N ASP A 9 -14.53 9.13 0.97
CA ASP A 9 -14.97 8.20 2.02
C ASP A 9 -13.77 7.46 2.63
N LEU A 10 -12.83 7.01 1.81
CA LEU A 10 -11.62 6.35 2.28
C LEU A 10 -10.80 7.27 3.17
N ILE A 11 -10.62 8.52 2.75
CA ILE A 11 -9.90 9.52 3.54
C ILE A 11 -10.58 9.74 4.89
N SER A 12 -11.91 9.80 4.89
CA SER A 12 -12.70 9.95 6.12
C SER A 12 -12.47 8.78 7.07
N GLU A 13 -12.46 7.54 6.56
CA GLU A 13 -12.19 6.35 7.37
C GLU A 13 -10.77 6.35 7.92
N ILE A 14 -9.79 6.80 7.15
CA ILE A 14 -8.41 6.93 7.63
C ILE A 14 -8.34 7.94 8.77
N ASN A 15 -9.06 9.05 8.68
CA ASN A 15 -9.09 10.05 9.75
C ASN A 15 -9.72 9.47 11.02
N GLU A 16 -10.77 8.67 10.90
CA GLU A 16 -11.38 8.01 12.05
C GLU A 16 -10.40 7.02 12.70
N LEU A 17 -9.62 6.31 11.90
CA LEU A 17 -8.56 5.43 12.42
C LEU A 17 -7.52 6.23 13.21
N LYS A 18 -7.14 7.40 12.71
CA LYS A 18 -6.17 8.27 13.40
C LYS A 18 -6.69 8.75 14.77
N GLU A 19 -7.99 8.97 14.86
CA GLU A 19 -8.63 9.45 16.08
C GLU A 19 -8.92 8.35 17.11
N ALA A 20 -8.91 7.09 16.69
CA ALA A 20 -9.15 5.96 17.59
C ALA A 20 -8.02 5.85 18.61
N THR A 21 -8.37 5.60 19.88
CA THR A 21 -7.42 5.61 20.98
C THR A 21 -7.17 4.24 21.62
N THR A 22 -8.12 3.31 21.51
CA THR A 22 -7.95 1.96 22.04
C THR A 22 -7.56 1.00 20.94
N LEU A 23 -6.90 -0.09 21.29
CA LEU A 23 -6.53 -1.12 20.32
C LEU A 23 -7.76 -1.71 19.65
N GLU A 24 -8.81 -1.95 20.41
CA GLU A 24 -10.06 -2.52 19.89
C GLU A 24 -10.70 -1.59 18.87
N ASP A 25 -10.80 -0.30 19.21
CA ASP A 25 -11.36 0.69 18.29
C ASP A 25 -10.48 0.83 17.03
N ARG A 26 -9.16 0.81 17.20
CA ARG A 26 -8.23 0.87 16.06
C ARG A 26 -8.42 -0.29 15.11
N LYS A 27 -8.61 -1.49 15.64
CA LYS A 27 -8.88 -2.68 14.80
C LYS A 27 -10.20 -2.54 14.04
N SER A 28 -11.22 -2.04 14.71
CA SER A 28 -12.53 -1.81 14.09
C SER A 28 -12.42 -0.78 12.95
N GLU A 29 -11.76 0.34 13.22
CA GLU A 29 -11.58 1.39 12.20
C GLU A 29 -10.69 0.91 11.05
N LEU A 30 -9.70 0.08 11.32
CA LEU A 30 -8.88 -0.53 10.28
C LEU A 30 -9.74 -1.39 9.33
N GLY A 31 -10.69 -2.15 9.88
CA GLY A 31 -11.63 -2.91 9.07
C GLY A 31 -12.44 -2.03 8.15
N ASP A 32 -12.89 -0.88 8.64
CA ASP A 32 -13.64 0.10 7.84
C ASP A 32 -12.78 0.69 6.72
N VAL A 33 -11.50 0.93 6.99
CA VAL A 33 -10.55 1.39 5.96
C VAL A 33 -10.42 0.36 4.86
N TYR A 34 -10.24 -0.92 5.21
CA TYR A 34 -10.18 -2.00 4.21
C TYR A 34 -11.44 -2.05 3.36
N PHE A 35 -12.60 -2.00 4.00
CA PHE A 35 -13.88 -2.03 3.29
C PHE A 35 -13.99 -0.87 2.31
N SER A 36 -13.65 0.33 2.75
CA SER A 36 -13.72 1.53 1.93
C SER A 36 -12.73 1.47 0.76
N LEU A 37 -11.53 0.92 1.00
CA LEU A 37 -10.53 0.74 -0.05
C LEU A 37 -11.02 -0.25 -1.12
N ILE A 38 -11.63 -1.35 -0.71
CA ILE A 38 -12.21 -2.31 -1.66
C ILE A 38 -13.30 -1.64 -2.49
N ASN A 39 -14.09 -0.76 -1.86
CA ASN A 39 -15.10 -0.01 -2.60
C ASN A 39 -14.50 0.90 -3.68
N VAL A 40 -13.36 1.54 -3.38
CA VAL A 40 -12.61 2.31 -4.38
C VAL A 40 -12.23 1.42 -5.57
N SER A 41 -11.77 0.20 -5.30
CA SER A 41 -11.39 -0.75 -6.34
C SER A 41 -12.53 -1.01 -7.34
N ARG A 42 -13.78 -1.02 -6.86
CA ARG A 42 -14.95 -1.23 -7.72
C ARG A 42 -15.07 -0.15 -8.78
N TYR A 43 -14.77 1.09 -8.43
CA TYR A 43 -14.86 2.22 -9.38
C TYR A 43 -13.72 2.20 -10.41
N LEU A 44 -12.66 1.44 -10.15
CA LEU A 44 -11.55 1.26 -11.07
C LEU A 44 -11.68 -0.03 -11.87
N GLU A 45 -12.74 -0.79 -11.65
CA GLU A 45 -12.92 -2.12 -12.24
C GLU A 45 -11.71 -3.02 -11.96
N ALA A 46 -11.09 -2.83 -10.80
CA ALA A 46 -9.90 -3.56 -10.39
C ALA A 46 -10.26 -4.66 -9.41
N ASP A 47 -9.59 -5.79 -9.53
CA ASP A 47 -9.68 -6.86 -8.54
C ASP A 47 -8.67 -6.56 -7.45
N PRO A 48 -9.12 -6.28 -6.20
CA PRO A 48 -8.21 -5.90 -5.13
C PRO A 48 -7.14 -6.96 -4.84
N GLU A 49 -7.49 -8.23 -4.95
CA GLU A 49 -6.56 -9.33 -4.70
C GLU A 49 -5.46 -9.38 -5.76
N ILE A 50 -5.83 -9.21 -7.02
CA ILE A 50 -4.87 -9.20 -8.12
C ILE A 50 -3.93 -8.01 -7.99
N GLU A 51 -4.47 -6.81 -7.74
CA GLU A 51 -3.64 -5.61 -7.60
C GLU A 51 -2.72 -5.70 -6.39
N LEU A 52 -3.19 -6.27 -5.29
CA LEU A 52 -2.36 -6.48 -4.11
C LEU A 52 -1.23 -7.47 -4.39
N LYS A 53 -1.51 -8.57 -5.09
CA LYS A 53 -0.47 -9.54 -5.46
C LYS A 53 0.60 -8.92 -6.35
N LYS A 54 0.22 -8.08 -7.30
CA LYS A 54 1.17 -7.35 -8.15
C LYS A 54 2.06 -6.44 -7.30
N SER A 55 1.47 -5.71 -6.37
CA SER A 55 2.20 -4.80 -5.49
C SER A 55 3.19 -5.56 -4.60
N ILE A 56 2.78 -6.70 -4.06
CA ILE A 56 3.65 -7.55 -3.25
C ILE A 56 4.81 -8.09 -4.10
N GLN A 57 4.55 -8.52 -5.32
CA GLN A 57 5.60 -9.02 -6.21
C GLN A 57 6.61 -7.91 -6.55
N THR A 58 6.12 -6.70 -6.79
CA THR A 58 6.96 -5.52 -6.99
C THR A 58 7.87 -5.29 -5.80
N PHE A 59 7.32 -5.36 -4.58
CA PHE A 59 8.09 -5.21 -3.35
C PHE A 59 9.18 -6.29 -3.24
N ILE A 60 8.81 -7.55 -3.50
CA ILE A 60 9.75 -8.67 -3.43
C ILE A 60 10.90 -8.47 -4.42
N ASN A 61 10.60 -8.05 -5.64
CA ASN A 61 11.61 -7.83 -6.67
C ASN A 61 12.59 -6.72 -6.26
N ARG A 62 12.08 -5.63 -5.68
CA ARG A 62 12.92 -4.54 -5.18
C ARG A 62 13.78 -4.99 -4.00
N ALA A 63 13.21 -5.78 -3.09
CA ALA A 63 13.95 -6.32 -1.95
C ALA A 63 15.08 -7.25 -2.41
N LYS A 64 14.83 -8.08 -3.41
CA LYS A 64 15.86 -8.95 -3.99
C LYS A 64 16.99 -8.14 -4.63
N TYR A 65 16.65 -7.05 -5.31
CA TYR A 65 17.65 -6.14 -5.89
C TYR A 65 18.55 -5.57 -4.80
N VAL A 66 17.94 -5.05 -3.73
CA VAL A 66 18.70 -4.50 -2.60
C VAL A 66 19.59 -5.57 -1.98
N GLU A 67 19.06 -6.76 -1.73
CA GLU A 67 19.81 -7.87 -1.15
C GLU A 67 21.02 -8.24 -2.00
N LYS A 68 20.87 -8.28 -3.33
CA LYS A 68 21.93 -8.61 -4.27
C LYS A 68 23.06 -7.58 -4.28
N HIS A 69 22.74 -6.30 -4.08
CA HIS A 69 23.70 -5.21 -4.20
C HIS A 69 24.18 -4.65 -2.86
N ILE A 70 23.67 -5.17 -1.75
CA ILE A 70 24.02 -4.66 -0.42
C ILE A 70 25.43 -5.11 -0.01
N ASN A 71 26.15 -4.21 0.64
CA ASN A 71 27.43 -4.50 1.27
C ASN A 71 27.56 -3.63 2.54
N LYS A 72 28.70 -3.72 3.25
CA LYS A 72 28.90 -3.00 4.51
C LYS A 72 28.78 -1.48 4.40
N GLU A 73 29.04 -0.93 3.23
CA GLU A 73 29.02 0.50 2.97
C GLU A 73 27.74 0.96 2.30
N SER A 74 26.81 0.04 2.01
CA SER A 74 25.61 0.35 1.28
C SER A 74 24.63 1.18 2.11
N ASP A 75 23.98 2.13 1.45
CA ASP A 75 22.81 2.79 1.96
C ASP A 75 21.57 2.05 1.41
N ILE A 76 20.85 1.41 2.30
CA ILE A 76 19.67 0.62 1.93
C ILE A 76 18.63 1.48 1.23
N ASN A 77 18.43 2.70 1.71
CA ASN A 77 17.46 3.62 1.10
C ASN A 77 17.87 4.00 -0.32
N ALA A 78 19.16 4.23 -0.55
CA ALA A 78 19.68 4.55 -1.89
C ALA A 78 19.49 3.37 -2.83
N LEU A 79 19.77 2.15 -2.37
CA LEU A 79 19.55 0.94 -3.17
C LEU A 79 18.07 0.73 -3.51
N TRP A 80 17.19 1.01 -2.56
CA TRP A 80 15.76 0.92 -2.78
C TRP A 80 15.29 1.90 -3.86
N GLN A 81 15.79 3.15 -3.80
CA GLN A 81 15.47 4.15 -4.81
C GLN A 81 16.04 3.76 -6.19
N GLU A 82 17.22 3.17 -6.22
CA GLU A 82 17.82 2.66 -7.45
C GLU A 82 16.97 1.54 -8.05
N ALA A 83 16.48 0.62 -7.22
CA ALA A 83 15.59 -0.44 -7.67
C ALA A 83 14.32 0.11 -8.31
N LYS A 84 13.73 1.14 -7.71
CA LYS A 84 12.56 1.83 -8.26
C LYS A 84 12.88 2.51 -9.58
N LYS A 85 14.02 3.20 -9.66
CA LYS A 85 14.47 3.92 -10.85
C LYS A 85 14.70 2.97 -12.02
N ASN A 86 15.23 1.78 -11.75
CA ASN A 86 15.51 0.76 -12.77
C ASN A 86 14.29 -0.12 -13.06
N GLN A 87 13.15 0.19 -12.49
CA GLN A 87 11.89 -0.53 -12.70
C GLN A 87 11.99 -2.03 -12.40
N ILE A 88 12.64 -2.35 -11.27
CA ILE A 88 12.81 -3.76 -10.82
C ILE A 88 11.48 -4.32 -10.28
N ASP A 89 10.39 -3.76 -10.63
CA ASP A 89 9.05 -4.16 -10.22
C ASP A 89 8.25 -4.85 -11.34
N SER A 90 8.80 -4.92 -12.52
CA SER A 90 8.08 -5.48 -13.67
C SER A 90 8.40 -6.94 -13.99
#